data_160863f7e250a47ba83174c6d1cc6593
#
_entry.id   160863f7e250a47ba83174c6d1cc6593
#
_cell.length_a   1.000
_cell.length_b   1.000
_cell.length_c   1.000
_cell.angle_alpha   90.00
_cell.angle_beta   90.00
_cell.angle_gamma   90.00
#
_symmetry.space_group_name_H-M   'P 1'
#
loop_
_entity.id
_entity.type
_entity.pdbx_description
1 polymer ?
#
loop_
_entity_poly.entity_id
_entity_poly.type
_entity_poly.pdbx_seq_one_letter_code
_entity_poly.pdbx_strand_id
1 'polypeptide(L)'
;MAEQKYKFYMQKVLKNGTAIGETKDLEVDFVGLRYSRAKGINDIGEQRVYEEKIAESSDIRVFIPETPVYEQTSIELILYFVGENRYDTYNAFNDFVRTGFTKYWDSARNREFIFYVKDEIKIDDELWYGSVPYLKVSYKLQNIKGYTEKHQK
;
A
#
# COMPACT_ATOMS: atom_id res chain seq x y z
N MET A 1 -0.93 -8.17 -28.75
CA MET A 1 -0.35 -7.87 -27.44
C MET A 1 -1.39 -7.22 -26.54
N ALA A 2 -1.53 -7.72 -25.35
CA ALA A 2 -2.51 -7.15 -24.42
C ALA A 2 -2.01 -5.81 -23.88
N GLU A 3 -2.87 -4.81 -23.91
CA GLU A 3 -2.58 -3.52 -23.30
C GLU A 3 -2.77 -3.63 -21.79
N GLN A 4 -2.10 -2.75 -21.06
CA GLN A 4 -2.30 -2.63 -19.63
C GLN A 4 -3.74 -2.20 -19.36
N LYS A 5 -4.52 -3.11 -18.80
CA LYS A 5 -5.95 -2.91 -18.60
C LYS A 5 -6.26 -2.06 -17.37
N TYR A 6 -5.40 -2.13 -16.36
CA TYR A 6 -5.62 -1.44 -15.09
C TYR A 6 -4.54 -0.42 -14.84
N LYS A 7 -4.91 0.62 -14.11
CA LYS A 7 -3.99 1.68 -13.72
C LYS A 7 -3.88 1.78 -12.21
N PHE A 8 -2.70 2.18 -11.75
CA PHE A 8 -2.36 2.22 -10.34
C PHE A 8 -1.86 3.62 -9.99
N TYR A 9 -2.42 4.21 -8.94
CA TYR A 9 -2.17 5.62 -8.60
C TYR A 9 -1.73 5.78 -7.16
N MET A 10 -0.89 6.77 -6.92
CA MET A 10 -0.53 7.22 -5.59
C MET A 10 -0.52 8.75 -5.55
N GLN A 11 -0.79 9.30 -4.37
CA GLN A 11 -0.81 10.74 -4.15
C GLN A 11 -0.37 11.04 -2.72
N LYS A 12 0.48 12.05 -2.56
CA LYS A 12 0.86 12.51 -1.23
C LYS A 12 -0.31 13.19 -0.55
N VAL A 13 -0.56 12.80 0.69
CA VAL A 13 -1.68 13.33 1.47
C VAL A 13 -1.23 13.60 2.90
N LEU A 14 -2.07 14.36 3.61
CA LEU A 14 -1.96 14.43 5.07
C LEU A 14 -2.62 13.20 5.67
N LYS A 15 -2.39 12.96 6.96
CA LYS A 15 -2.95 11.80 7.66
C LYS A 15 -4.48 11.72 7.54
N ASN A 16 -5.14 12.88 7.45
CA ASN A 16 -6.60 12.95 7.29
C ASN A 16 -7.08 12.73 5.85
N GLY A 17 -6.16 12.53 4.90
CA GLY A 17 -6.49 12.30 3.50
C GLY A 17 -6.49 13.54 2.62
N THR A 18 -6.22 14.72 3.18
CA THR A 18 -6.15 15.94 2.39
C THR A 18 -4.96 15.90 1.43
N ALA A 19 -5.20 16.09 0.14
CA ALA A 19 -4.16 16.04 -0.87
C ALA A 19 -3.17 17.20 -0.71
N ILE A 20 -1.88 16.88 -0.77
CA ILE A 20 -0.79 17.86 -0.72
C ILE A 20 0.14 17.76 -1.93
N GLY A 21 -0.12 16.84 -2.82
CA GLY A 21 0.67 16.66 -4.04
C GLY A 21 -0.20 16.23 -5.20
N GLU A 22 0.42 16.10 -6.35
CA GLU A 22 -0.27 15.67 -7.56
C GLU A 22 -0.46 14.14 -7.56
N THR A 23 -1.53 13.70 -8.24
CA THR A 23 -1.75 12.28 -8.49
C THR A 23 -0.66 11.74 -9.40
N LYS A 24 -0.03 10.65 -8.99
CA LYS A 24 0.98 9.96 -9.79
C LYS A 24 0.41 8.67 -10.36
N ASP A 25 0.54 8.51 -11.67
CA ASP A 25 0.28 7.21 -12.31
C ASP A 25 1.58 6.42 -12.22
N LEU A 26 1.58 5.34 -11.46
CA LEU A 26 2.81 4.63 -11.10
C LEU A 26 3.64 4.19 -12.30
N GLU A 27 2.99 3.69 -13.34
CA GLU A 27 3.70 3.16 -14.50
C GLU A 27 4.03 4.23 -15.55
N VAL A 28 3.54 5.44 -15.39
CA VAL A 28 3.77 6.55 -16.30
C VAL A 28 4.73 7.57 -15.70
N ASP A 29 4.44 8.03 -14.47
CA ASP A 29 5.23 9.07 -13.81
C ASP A 29 6.57 8.54 -13.28
N PHE A 30 6.66 7.24 -13.03
CA PHE A 30 7.90 6.56 -12.66
C PHE A 30 8.33 5.68 -13.83
N VAL A 31 9.16 6.23 -14.70
CA VAL A 31 9.58 5.55 -15.93
C VAL A 31 10.30 4.24 -15.62
N GLY A 32 9.81 3.15 -16.20
CA GLY A 32 10.37 1.82 -15.97
C GLY A 32 9.76 1.06 -14.80
N LEU A 33 8.91 1.70 -14.02
CA LEU A 33 8.19 1.01 -12.95
C LEU A 33 7.11 0.13 -13.57
N ARG A 34 7.01 -1.12 -13.09
CA ARG A 34 5.97 -2.05 -13.49
C ARG A 34 5.32 -2.65 -12.26
N TYR A 35 4.01 -2.52 -12.17
CA TYR A 35 3.23 -3.09 -11.09
C TYR A 35 3.14 -4.61 -11.29
N SER A 36 3.45 -5.37 -10.25
CA SER A 36 3.32 -6.82 -10.28
C SER A 36 2.07 -7.26 -9.53
N ARG A 37 2.06 -7.04 -8.22
CA ARG A 37 0.89 -7.41 -7.40
C ARG A 37 0.96 -6.74 -6.04
N ALA A 38 -0.18 -6.76 -5.36
CA ALA A 38 -0.26 -6.34 -3.97
C ALA A 38 -1.06 -7.40 -3.20
N LYS A 39 -0.56 -7.74 -2.02
CA LYS A 39 -1.22 -8.70 -1.13
C LYS A 39 -1.77 -7.96 0.08
N GLY A 40 -2.98 -8.30 0.47
CA GLY A 40 -3.57 -7.79 1.69
C GLY A 40 -4.36 -6.50 1.55
N ILE A 41 -4.57 -6.00 0.34
CA ILE A 41 -5.33 -4.75 0.15
C ILE A 41 -6.74 -4.86 0.71
N ASN A 42 -7.40 -5.98 0.51
CA ASN A 42 -8.77 -6.18 0.98
C ASN A 42 -8.84 -6.81 2.36
N ASP A 43 -7.71 -7.01 3.02
CA ASP A 43 -7.69 -7.53 4.38
C ASP A 43 -8.23 -6.48 5.34
N ILE A 44 -8.92 -6.94 6.37
CA ILE A 44 -9.46 -6.08 7.41
C ILE A 44 -8.73 -6.41 8.71
N GLY A 45 -8.22 -5.39 9.37
CA GLY A 45 -7.51 -5.56 10.62
C GLY A 45 -8.44 -6.05 11.73
N GLU A 46 -7.85 -6.53 12.81
CA GLU A 46 -8.58 -6.98 13.98
C GLU A 46 -9.37 -5.81 14.55
N GLN A 47 -10.66 -6.05 14.82
CA GLN A 47 -11.53 -5.04 15.40
C GLN A 47 -11.19 -4.86 16.88
N ARG A 48 -11.11 -3.60 17.30
CA ARG A 48 -10.93 -3.28 18.71
C ARG A 48 -12.26 -3.46 19.44
N VAL A 49 -12.27 -4.41 20.37
CA VAL A 49 -13.41 -4.65 21.24
C VAL A 49 -12.90 -4.65 22.67
N TYR A 50 -13.78 -4.28 23.57
CA TYR A 50 -13.46 -4.29 25.00
C TYR A 50 -14.10 -5.53 25.61
N GLU A 51 -13.27 -6.38 26.23
CA GLU A 51 -13.73 -7.62 26.86
C GLU A 51 -13.42 -7.60 28.35
N GLU A 52 -14.39 -7.99 29.15
CA GLU A 52 -14.22 -8.09 30.59
C GLU A 52 -14.72 -9.45 31.07
N LYS A 53 -13.84 -10.19 31.74
CA LYS A 53 -14.19 -11.49 32.29
C LYS A 53 -14.69 -11.32 33.75
N ILE A 54 -15.88 -11.83 34.03
CA ILE A 54 -16.47 -11.78 35.37
C ILE A 54 -15.88 -12.93 36.19
N ALA A 55 -15.30 -12.63 37.37
CA ALA A 55 -14.52 -13.58 38.17
C ALA A 55 -15.27 -14.82 38.59
N GLU A 56 -16.58 -14.72 38.86
CA GLU A 56 -17.40 -15.84 39.36
C GLU A 56 -18.29 -16.46 38.28
N SER A 57 -18.08 -16.08 37.04
CA SER A 57 -18.85 -16.55 35.91
C SER A 57 -17.95 -16.92 34.76
N SER A 58 -18.38 -17.84 33.91
CA SER A 58 -17.69 -18.13 32.67
C SER A 58 -18.02 -17.09 31.57
N ASP A 59 -18.91 -16.16 31.86
CA ASP A 59 -19.33 -15.16 30.88
C ASP A 59 -18.29 -14.08 30.67
N ILE A 60 -18.22 -13.61 29.44
CA ILE A 60 -17.33 -12.50 29.04
C ILE A 60 -18.22 -11.34 28.61
N ARG A 61 -18.00 -10.17 29.18
CA ARG A 61 -18.64 -8.95 28.69
C ARG A 61 -17.86 -8.41 27.52
N VAL A 62 -18.56 -8.16 26.43
CA VAL A 62 -17.95 -7.64 25.21
C VAL A 62 -18.56 -6.28 24.89
N PHE A 63 -17.71 -5.28 24.74
CA PHE A 63 -18.09 -3.96 24.29
C PHE A 63 -17.57 -3.74 22.89
N ILE A 64 -18.47 -3.54 21.93
CA ILE A 64 -18.12 -3.24 20.55
C ILE A 64 -18.52 -1.79 20.30
N PRO A 65 -17.56 -0.91 19.94
CA PRO A 65 -17.89 0.49 19.65
C PRO A 65 -18.90 0.61 18.50
N GLU A 66 -19.78 1.58 18.56
CA GLU A 66 -20.74 1.85 17.48
C GLU A 66 -20.02 2.08 16.16
N THR A 67 -18.94 2.83 16.20
CA THR A 67 -18.06 3.00 15.05
C THR A 67 -16.89 2.06 15.20
N PRO A 68 -16.81 0.97 14.42
CA PRO A 68 -15.73 0.02 14.55
C PRO A 68 -14.37 0.65 14.33
N VAL A 69 -13.40 0.28 15.17
CA VAL A 69 -12.00 0.68 15.02
C VAL A 69 -11.18 -0.57 14.77
N TYR A 70 -10.39 -0.54 13.73
CA TYR A 70 -9.58 -1.68 13.32
C TYR A 70 -8.10 -1.42 13.55
N GLU A 71 -7.36 -2.50 13.84
CA GLU A 71 -5.91 -2.41 13.94
C GLU A 71 -5.30 -2.23 12.55
N GLN A 72 -4.13 -1.62 12.50
CA GLN A 72 -3.41 -1.44 11.24
C GLN A 72 -3.12 -2.78 10.58
N THR A 73 -3.14 -2.80 9.26
CA THR A 73 -2.73 -3.96 8.49
C THR A 73 -1.51 -3.61 7.64
N SER A 74 -0.77 -4.64 7.25
CA SER A 74 0.35 -4.49 6.33
C SER A 74 -0.05 -5.00 4.96
N ILE A 75 0.30 -4.23 3.94
CA ILE A 75 0.06 -4.59 2.55
C ILE A 75 1.42 -4.77 1.89
N GLU A 76 1.63 -5.91 1.24
CA GLU A 76 2.87 -6.16 0.51
C GLU A 76 2.66 -5.79 -0.95
N LEU A 77 3.41 -4.79 -1.40
CA LEU A 77 3.38 -4.31 -2.78
C LEU A 77 4.65 -4.76 -3.49
N ILE A 78 4.49 -5.50 -4.58
CA ILE A 78 5.63 -5.99 -5.36
C ILE A 78 5.68 -5.24 -6.69
N LEU A 79 6.82 -4.60 -6.92
CA LEU A 79 7.06 -3.81 -8.12
C LEU A 79 8.35 -4.27 -8.81
N TYR A 80 8.39 -4.05 -10.12
CA TYR A 80 9.60 -4.21 -10.92
C TYR A 80 10.03 -2.86 -11.43
N PHE A 81 11.33 -2.62 -11.41
CA PHE A 81 11.94 -1.46 -12.08
C PHE A 81 12.80 -2.00 -13.20
N VAL A 82 12.50 -1.59 -14.43
CA VAL A 82 13.15 -2.15 -15.62
C VAL A 82 13.85 -1.07 -16.42
N GLY A 83 14.88 -1.48 -17.17
CA GLY A 83 15.61 -0.62 -18.07
C GLY A 83 16.89 -0.04 -17.49
N GLU A 84 17.53 0.84 -18.25
CA GLU A 84 18.82 1.40 -17.88
C GLU A 84 18.74 2.31 -16.65
N ASN A 85 17.63 3.01 -16.47
CA ASN A 85 17.43 3.95 -15.37
C ASN A 85 16.72 3.32 -14.18
N ARG A 86 16.73 2.00 -14.07
CA ARG A 86 16.00 1.30 -13.02
C ARG A 86 16.38 1.71 -11.60
N TYR A 87 17.66 1.97 -11.36
CA TYR A 87 18.11 2.40 -10.04
C TYR A 87 17.68 3.83 -9.72
N ASP A 88 17.72 4.72 -10.71
CA ASP A 88 17.26 6.10 -10.53
C ASP A 88 15.77 6.14 -10.21
N THR A 89 14.98 5.37 -10.94
CA THR A 89 13.54 5.28 -10.71
C THR A 89 13.24 4.64 -9.36
N TYR A 90 13.99 3.60 -8.99
CA TYR A 90 13.87 2.96 -7.68
C TYR A 90 14.10 3.97 -6.55
N ASN A 91 15.17 4.76 -6.63
CA ASN A 91 15.47 5.76 -5.63
C ASN A 91 14.41 6.86 -5.58
N ALA A 92 13.93 7.32 -6.73
CA ALA A 92 12.89 8.35 -6.80
C ALA A 92 11.58 7.85 -6.19
N PHE A 93 11.19 6.62 -6.48
CA PHE A 93 9.99 6.04 -5.91
C PHE A 93 10.11 5.84 -4.39
N ASN A 94 11.28 5.39 -3.92
CA ASN A 94 11.52 5.22 -2.49
C ASN A 94 11.40 6.55 -1.74
N ASP A 95 11.97 7.62 -2.27
CA ASP A 95 11.85 8.94 -1.67
C ASP A 95 10.39 9.38 -1.62
N PHE A 96 9.64 9.07 -2.67
CA PHE A 96 8.23 9.41 -2.74
C PHE A 96 7.42 8.70 -1.65
N VAL A 97 7.57 7.38 -1.50
CA VAL A 97 6.74 6.60 -0.56
C VAL A 97 7.19 6.72 0.89
N ARG A 98 8.45 7.05 1.16
CA ARG A 98 8.97 7.12 2.53
C ARG A 98 8.70 8.46 3.20
N THR A 99 8.27 9.47 2.47
CA THR A 99 8.01 10.79 3.02
C THR A 99 6.54 10.94 3.36
N GLY A 100 6.23 11.00 4.66
CA GLY A 100 4.85 11.22 5.14
C GLY A 100 3.87 10.14 4.76
N PHE A 101 2.64 10.54 4.50
CA PHE A 101 1.55 9.62 4.15
C PHE A 101 1.27 9.67 2.66
N THR A 102 0.85 8.52 2.14
CA THR A 102 0.54 8.37 0.72
C THR A 102 -0.80 7.66 0.58
N LYS A 103 -1.64 8.16 -0.31
CA LYS A 103 -2.91 7.51 -0.66
C LYS A 103 -2.69 6.66 -1.91
N TYR A 104 -3.17 5.44 -1.87
CA TYR A 104 -3.12 4.51 -3.00
C TYR A 104 -4.53 4.18 -3.45
N TRP A 105 -4.73 4.10 -4.74
CA TRP A 105 -5.94 3.51 -5.34
C TRP A 105 -5.61 2.94 -6.71
N ASP A 106 -6.48 2.07 -7.20
CA ASP A 106 -6.31 1.51 -8.53
C ASP A 106 -7.66 1.32 -9.22
N SER A 107 -7.62 1.12 -10.53
CA SER A 107 -8.83 0.88 -11.32
C SER A 107 -9.28 -0.58 -11.28
N ALA A 108 -8.41 -1.49 -10.84
CA ALA A 108 -8.75 -2.91 -10.78
C ALA A 108 -9.71 -3.22 -9.64
N ARG A 109 -9.44 -2.66 -8.46
CA ARG A 109 -10.23 -2.90 -7.25
C ARG A 109 -11.19 -1.77 -6.94
N ASN A 110 -10.88 -0.57 -7.44
CA ASN A 110 -11.64 0.65 -7.16
C ASN A 110 -11.73 0.93 -5.65
N ARG A 111 -10.64 0.64 -4.94
CA ARG A 111 -10.51 0.82 -3.49
C ARG A 111 -9.33 1.73 -3.21
N GLU A 112 -9.39 2.45 -2.11
CA GLU A 112 -8.32 3.34 -1.69
C GLU A 112 -7.94 3.13 -0.23
N PHE A 113 -6.69 3.43 0.09
CA PHE A 113 -6.22 3.45 1.48
C PHE A 113 -5.05 4.41 1.61
N ILE A 114 -4.82 4.85 2.85
CA ILE A 114 -3.69 5.73 3.18
C ILE A 114 -2.66 4.90 3.94
N PHE A 115 -1.41 5.02 3.54
CA PHE A 115 -0.35 4.24 4.13
C PHE A 115 0.89 5.08 4.40
N TYR A 116 1.80 4.52 5.17
CA TYR A 116 3.17 4.99 5.31
C TYR A 116 4.12 3.80 5.26
N VAL A 117 5.39 4.05 4.99
CA VAL A 117 6.41 3.00 4.90
C VAL A 117 7.43 3.24 6.00
N LYS A 118 7.53 2.31 6.95
CA LYS A 118 8.48 2.39 8.06
C LYS A 118 9.55 1.31 7.98
N ASP A 119 9.23 0.18 7.37
CA ASP A 119 10.12 -0.96 7.32
C ASP A 119 11.20 -0.80 6.26
N GLU A 120 12.23 -1.61 6.37
CA GLU A 120 13.30 -1.64 5.40
C GLU A 120 12.77 -2.00 4.01
N ILE A 121 13.24 -1.28 3.00
CA ILE A 121 12.92 -1.56 1.61
C ILE A 121 14.07 -2.41 1.05
N LYS A 122 13.75 -3.61 0.58
CA LYS A 122 14.76 -4.55 0.08
C LYS A 122 14.52 -4.87 -1.37
N ILE A 123 15.62 -4.96 -2.12
CA ILE A 123 15.60 -5.51 -3.46
C ILE A 123 15.61 -7.03 -3.32
N ASP A 124 14.52 -7.68 -3.76
CA ASP A 124 14.37 -9.13 -3.66
C ASP A 124 15.18 -9.87 -4.72
N ASP A 125 15.30 -9.26 -5.91
CA ASP A 125 15.99 -9.87 -7.03
C ASP A 125 16.52 -8.79 -7.96
N GLU A 126 17.70 -9.04 -8.52
CA GLU A 126 18.33 -8.13 -9.50
C GLU A 126 18.79 -8.94 -10.70
N LEU A 127 18.45 -8.45 -11.89
CA LEU A 127 19.01 -8.99 -13.13
C LEU A 127 19.82 -7.90 -13.80
N TRP A 128 21.13 -8.12 -13.93
CA TRP A 128 22.07 -7.13 -14.47
C TRP A 128 22.22 -7.19 -15.98
N TYR A 129 21.92 -8.33 -16.57
CA TYR A 129 22.18 -8.63 -17.97
C TYR A 129 20.95 -9.25 -18.61
N GLY A 130 21.01 -9.40 -19.92
CA GLY A 130 19.92 -9.94 -20.70
C GLY A 130 19.20 -8.83 -21.46
N SER A 131 18.11 -9.16 -22.12
CA SER A 131 17.38 -8.21 -22.96
C SER A 131 16.69 -7.11 -22.15
N VAL A 132 16.25 -7.43 -20.91
CA VAL A 132 15.59 -6.46 -20.04
C VAL A 132 16.12 -6.65 -18.61
N PRO A 133 17.13 -5.85 -18.20
CA PRO A 133 17.58 -5.90 -16.81
C PRO A 133 16.50 -5.31 -15.88
N TYR A 134 16.38 -5.85 -14.67
CA TYR A 134 15.33 -5.41 -13.74
C TYR A 134 15.76 -5.50 -12.29
N LEU A 135 14.98 -4.78 -11.45
CA LEU A 135 14.98 -4.93 -9.99
C LEU A 135 13.58 -5.37 -9.59
N LYS A 136 13.49 -6.39 -8.75
CA LYS A 136 12.25 -6.79 -8.12
C LYS A 136 12.28 -6.35 -6.66
N VAL A 137 11.32 -5.54 -6.26
CA VAL A 137 11.30 -4.91 -4.94
C VAL A 137 9.97 -5.14 -4.26
N SER A 138 10.02 -5.50 -2.98
CA SER A 138 8.84 -5.64 -2.15
C SER A 138 8.77 -4.48 -1.17
N TYR A 139 7.61 -3.84 -1.10
CA TYR A 139 7.33 -2.74 -0.18
C TYR A 139 6.29 -3.19 0.83
N LYS A 140 6.54 -2.87 2.09
CA LYS A 140 5.58 -3.14 3.16
C LYS A 140 4.88 -1.83 3.51
N LEU A 141 3.62 -1.74 3.14
CA LEU A 141 2.80 -0.55 3.34
C LEU A 141 1.97 -0.72 4.60
N GLN A 142 2.04 0.26 5.50
CA GLN A 142 1.24 0.23 6.74
C GLN A 142 -0.07 0.95 6.49
N ASN A 143 -1.16 0.20 6.39
CA ASN A 143 -2.50 0.77 6.19
C ASN A 143 -3.00 1.28 7.54
N ILE A 144 -3.12 2.60 7.68
CA ILE A 144 -3.38 3.23 8.98
C ILE A 144 -4.76 2.96 9.54
N LYS A 145 -5.75 2.70 8.69
CA LYS A 145 -7.13 2.42 9.14
C LYS A 145 -7.42 0.94 9.32
N GLY A 146 -6.56 0.06 8.80
CA GLY A 146 -6.79 -1.38 8.86
C GLY A 146 -7.86 -1.89 7.91
N TYR A 147 -8.35 -1.07 7.00
CA TYR A 147 -9.31 -1.45 5.96
C TYR A 147 -9.20 -0.49 4.79
N THR A 148 -9.82 -0.85 3.67
CA THR A 148 -9.86 0.02 2.49
C THR A 148 -11.26 0.58 2.30
N GLU A 149 -11.34 1.70 1.60
CA GLU A 149 -12.60 2.35 1.28
C GLU A 149 -12.80 2.36 -0.23
N LYS A 150 -14.05 2.53 -0.67
CA LYS A 150 -14.33 2.69 -2.08
C LYS A 150 -13.72 3.99 -2.58
N HIS A 151 -12.99 3.94 -3.68
CA HIS A 151 -12.40 5.14 -4.26
C HIS A 151 -13.53 6.01 -4.85
N GLN A 152 -13.58 7.25 -4.44
CA GLN A 152 -14.54 8.23 -4.97
C GLN A 152 -13.85 9.10 -6.01
N LYS A 153 -14.46 9.15 -7.16
CA LYS A 153 -13.97 9.99 -8.25
C LYS A 153 -14.43 11.44 -8.08
#